data_b6ae98e63828cf81b65503eeda637dfc
#
_entry.id   b6ae98e63828cf81b65503eeda637dfc
#
_cell.length_a   1.000
_cell.length_b   1.000
_cell.length_c   1.000
_cell.angle_alpha   90.00
_cell.angle_beta   90.00
_cell.angle_gamma   90.00
#
_symmetry.space_group_name_H-M   'P 1'
#
loop_
_entity.id
_entity.type
_entity.pdbx_description
1 polymer ?
#
loop_
_entity_poly.entity_id
_entity_poly.type
_entity_poly.pdbx_seq_one_letter_code
_entity_poly.pdbx_strand_id
1 'polypeptide(L)'
;RIHPARIEEVVEEVRSEVDSSLKGLGDEVAVELGVHGVHPELLKLLGGLKFRSAHGQNLLEHGKETAYICGLLAAEIGMDVGIARRIGLLYGVGRSVGHEVEGGHAKVGADQCRRHGEKKKVVEAIRTYQSNRVRSVEAVLLDAAVTLSRSRPGSKQDMFDTYVRRH
;
A
#
# COMPACT_ATOMS: atom_id res chain seq x y z
N ARG A 1 -42.42 6.58 -5.79
CA ARG A 1 -41.66 7.21 -4.70
C ARG A 1 -40.81 6.17 -4.00
N ILE A 2 -39.48 6.46 -3.89
CA ILE A 2 -38.54 5.57 -3.19
C ILE A 2 -38.60 5.92 -1.70
N HIS A 3 -38.90 4.96 -0.86
CA HIS A 3 -38.92 5.13 0.60
C HIS A 3 -37.49 5.35 1.15
N PRO A 4 -37.26 6.31 2.08
CA PRO A 4 -35.93 6.52 2.66
C PRO A 4 -35.26 5.28 3.22
N ALA A 5 -36.02 4.40 3.86
CA ALA A 5 -35.48 3.13 4.36
C ALA A 5 -34.94 2.23 3.24
N ARG A 6 -35.58 2.24 2.06
CA ARG A 6 -35.10 1.49 0.90
C ARG A 6 -33.79 2.07 0.34
N ILE A 7 -33.66 3.39 0.36
CA ILE A 7 -32.42 4.08 -0.04
C ILE A 7 -31.27 3.68 0.89
N GLU A 8 -31.52 3.66 2.20
CA GLU A 8 -30.52 3.24 3.19
C GLU A 8 -30.09 1.79 3.00
N GLU A 9 -31.04 0.88 2.75
CA GLU A 9 -30.76 -0.53 2.44
C GLU A 9 -29.88 -0.67 1.21
N VAL A 10 -30.20 0.02 0.12
CA VAL A 10 -29.43 -0.03 -1.14
C VAL A 10 -28.04 0.53 -0.95
N VAL A 11 -27.89 1.65 -0.22
CA VAL A 11 -26.58 2.23 0.10
C VAL A 11 -25.72 1.23 0.86
N GLU A 12 -26.29 0.53 1.84
CA GLU A 12 -25.57 -0.47 2.62
C GLU A 12 -25.16 -1.69 1.77
N GLU A 13 -26.05 -2.16 0.91
CA GLU A 13 -25.75 -3.24 -0.04
C GLU A 13 -24.59 -2.86 -0.97
N VAL A 14 -24.63 -1.66 -1.55
CA VAL A 14 -23.58 -1.15 -2.44
C VAL A 14 -22.25 -1.04 -1.69
N ARG A 15 -22.28 -0.48 -0.47
CA ARG A 15 -21.08 -0.33 0.36
C ARG A 15 -20.45 -1.69 0.66
N SER A 16 -21.27 -2.69 1.02
CA SER A 16 -20.82 -4.05 1.28
C SER A 16 -20.17 -4.70 0.04
N GLU A 17 -20.77 -4.52 -1.13
CA GLU A 17 -20.21 -5.03 -2.39
C GLU A 17 -18.89 -4.36 -2.74
N VAL A 18 -18.79 -3.04 -2.57
CA VAL A 18 -17.56 -2.30 -2.81
C VAL A 18 -16.45 -2.77 -1.87
N ASP A 19 -16.75 -2.90 -0.57
CA ASP A 19 -15.78 -3.38 0.42
C ASP A 19 -15.29 -4.80 0.10
N SER A 20 -16.19 -5.68 -0.30
CA SER A 20 -15.86 -7.04 -0.76
C SER A 20 -14.94 -7.03 -1.98
N SER A 21 -15.23 -6.17 -2.96
CA SER A 21 -14.41 -6.03 -4.16
C SER A 21 -13.03 -5.51 -3.86
N LEU A 22 -12.91 -4.51 -3.00
CA LEU A 22 -11.62 -3.95 -2.57
C LEU A 22 -10.79 -4.98 -1.82
N LYS A 23 -11.41 -5.71 -0.90
CA LYS A 23 -10.77 -6.79 -0.17
C LYS A 23 -10.26 -7.88 -1.13
N GLY A 24 -11.06 -8.26 -2.12
CA GLY A 24 -10.68 -9.25 -3.14
C GLY A 24 -9.46 -8.83 -3.94
N LEU A 25 -9.38 -7.56 -4.35
CA LEU A 25 -8.22 -7.00 -5.04
C LEU A 25 -6.97 -7.05 -4.16
N GLY A 26 -7.08 -6.67 -2.89
CA GLY A 26 -5.97 -6.72 -1.94
C GLY A 26 -5.49 -8.14 -1.68
N ASP A 27 -6.42 -9.08 -1.53
CA ASP A 27 -6.11 -10.48 -1.31
C ASP A 27 -5.39 -11.10 -2.51
N GLU A 28 -5.84 -10.81 -3.72
CA GLU A 28 -5.22 -11.27 -4.97
C GLU A 28 -3.74 -10.85 -5.04
N VAL A 29 -3.45 -9.60 -4.74
CA VAL A 29 -2.07 -9.08 -4.73
C VAL A 29 -1.24 -9.71 -3.63
N ALA A 30 -1.80 -9.86 -2.43
CA ALA A 30 -1.10 -10.52 -1.31
C ALA A 30 -0.73 -11.97 -1.66
N VAL A 31 -1.65 -12.71 -2.25
CA VAL A 31 -1.40 -14.09 -2.72
C VAL A 31 -0.30 -14.13 -3.77
N GLU A 32 -0.35 -13.24 -4.76
CA GLU A 32 0.66 -13.12 -5.82
C GLU A 32 2.08 -12.94 -5.26
N LEU A 33 2.20 -12.16 -4.19
CA LEU A 33 3.49 -11.86 -3.54
C LEU A 33 3.86 -12.84 -2.41
N GLY A 34 3.03 -13.83 -2.15
CA GLY A 34 3.26 -14.78 -1.07
C GLY A 34 3.13 -14.18 0.33
N VAL A 35 2.35 -13.11 0.48
CA VAL A 35 2.09 -12.45 1.76
C VAL A 35 0.78 -12.98 2.32
N HIS A 36 0.84 -13.68 3.45
CA HIS A 36 -0.29 -14.38 4.05
C HIS A 36 -0.74 -13.78 5.38
N GLY A 37 -1.99 -14.03 5.75
CA GLY A 37 -2.51 -13.66 7.07
C GLY A 37 -2.67 -12.15 7.26
N VAL A 38 -2.91 -11.40 6.20
CA VAL A 38 -3.19 -9.97 6.28
C VAL A 38 -4.65 -9.77 6.72
N HIS A 39 -4.85 -8.90 7.70
CA HIS A 39 -6.19 -8.61 8.21
C HIS A 39 -7.10 -8.08 7.07
N PRO A 40 -8.39 -8.48 7.02
CA PRO A 40 -9.32 -8.03 5.97
C PRO A 40 -9.40 -6.51 5.80
N GLU A 41 -9.33 -5.74 6.88
CA GLU A 41 -9.33 -4.27 6.80
C GLU A 41 -8.09 -3.72 6.08
N LEU A 42 -6.93 -4.34 6.26
CA LEU A 42 -5.71 -3.96 5.54
C LEU A 42 -5.80 -4.39 4.06
N LEU A 43 -6.37 -5.55 3.77
CA LEU A 43 -6.61 -6.00 2.39
C LEU A 43 -7.52 -5.03 1.64
N LYS A 44 -8.56 -4.53 2.29
CA LYS A 44 -9.47 -3.53 1.73
C LYS A 44 -8.74 -2.23 1.40
N LEU A 45 -7.92 -1.73 2.32
CA LEU A 45 -7.10 -0.54 2.09
C LEU A 45 -6.10 -0.76 0.95
N LEU A 46 -5.46 -1.91 0.91
CA LEU A 46 -4.54 -2.30 -0.15
C LEU A 46 -5.24 -2.30 -1.53
N GLY A 47 -6.40 -2.94 -1.62
CA GLY A 47 -7.21 -2.96 -2.85
C GLY A 47 -7.60 -1.56 -3.31
N GLY A 48 -7.89 -0.67 -2.39
CA GLY A 48 -8.23 0.74 -2.68
C GLY A 48 -7.11 1.52 -3.37
N LEU A 49 -5.87 1.10 -3.23
CA LEU A 49 -4.73 1.73 -3.91
C LEU A 49 -4.79 1.60 -5.43
N LYS A 50 -5.54 0.63 -5.97
CA LYS A 50 -5.75 0.47 -7.41
C LYS A 50 -6.36 1.72 -8.05
N PHE A 51 -7.16 2.47 -7.29
CA PHE A 51 -7.89 3.63 -7.78
C PHE A 51 -7.19 4.95 -7.47
N ARG A 52 -5.92 4.91 -7.05
CA ARG A 52 -5.13 6.07 -6.69
C ARG A 52 -3.81 6.07 -7.43
N SER A 53 -3.33 7.28 -7.74
CA SER A 53 -2.04 7.48 -8.42
C SER A 53 -1.24 8.56 -7.71
N ALA A 54 0.08 8.41 -7.71
CA ALA A 54 1.02 9.42 -7.25
C ALA A 54 2.33 9.26 -8.01
N HIS A 55 3.02 10.35 -8.28
CA HIS A 55 4.31 10.36 -9.01
C HIS A 55 4.24 9.65 -10.37
N GLY A 56 3.07 9.71 -11.04
CA GLY A 56 2.85 9.08 -12.33
C GLY A 56 2.67 7.57 -12.29
N GLN A 57 2.54 6.98 -11.10
CA GLN A 57 2.36 5.54 -10.91
C GLN A 57 1.01 5.22 -10.25
N ASN A 58 0.39 4.11 -10.67
CA ASN A 58 -0.69 3.50 -9.91
C ASN A 58 -0.12 3.00 -8.57
N LEU A 59 -0.79 3.32 -7.47
CA LEU A 59 -0.25 3.02 -6.14
C LEU A 59 -0.27 1.53 -5.80
N LEU A 60 -1.21 0.76 -6.33
CA LEU A 60 -1.20 -0.68 -6.12
C LEU A 60 -0.04 -1.34 -6.89
N GLU A 61 0.19 -0.95 -8.14
CA GLU A 61 1.31 -1.46 -8.94
C GLU A 61 2.66 -1.06 -8.33
N HIS A 62 2.77 0.18 -7.84
CA HIS A 62 3.96 0.63 -7.11
C HIS A 62 4.19 -0.20 -5.83
N GLY A 63 3.12 -0.51 -5.09
CA GLY A 63 3.20 -1.35 -3.89
C GLY A 63 3.67 -2.77 -4.20
N LYS A 64 3.17 -3.37 -5.28
CA LYS A 64 3.62 -4.68 -5.76
C LYS A 64 5.10 -4.68 -6.11
N GLU A 65 5.53 -3.68 -6.88
CA GLU A 65 6.94 -3.54 -7.28
C GLU A 65 7.84 -3.29 -6.08
N THR A 66 7.43 -2.43 -5.16
CA THR A 66 8.15 -2.17 -3.91
C THR A 66 8.32 -3.45 -3.09
N ALA A 67 7.25 -4.23 -2.94
CA ALA A 67 7.29 -5.52 -2.23
C ALA A 67 8.27 -6.49 -2.88
N TYR A 68 8.23 -6.60 -4.20
CA TYR A 68 9.14 -7.45 -4.96
C TYR A 68 10.61 -7.04 -4.75
N ILE A 69 10.90 -5.74 -4.85
CA ILE A 69 12.25 -5.20 -4.64
C ILE A 69 12.70 -5.43 -3.19
N CYS A 70 11.83 -5.21 -2.21
CA CYS A 70 12.11 -5.52 -0.81
C CYS A 70 12.55 -6.98 -0.64
N GLY A 71 11.85 -7.90 -1.26
CA GLY A 71 12.19 -9.32 -1.22
C GLY A 71 13.55 -9.63 -1.83
N LEU A 72 13.87 -9.01 -2.98
CA LEU A 72 15.19 -9.17 -3.62
C LEU A 72 16.32 -8.64 -2.75
N LEU A 73 16.17 -7.44 -2.19
CA LEU A 73 17.16 -6.83 -1.32
C LEU A 73 17.35 -7.66 -0.04
N ALA A 74 16.27 -8.13 0.55
CA ALA A 74 16.31 -8.96 1.75
C ALA A 74 17.09 -10.28 1.50
N ALA A 75 16.83 -10.92 0.36
CA ALA A 75 17.56 -12.13 -0.01
C ALA A 75 19.07 -11.88 -0.12
N GLU A 76 19.48 -10.78 -0.73
CA GLU A 76 20.89 -10.41 -0.90
C GLU A 76 21.62 -10.19 0.44
N ILE A 77 20.94 -9.63 1.43
CA ILE A 77 21.57 -9.31 2.73
C ILE A 77 21.24 -10.35 3.82
N GLY A 78 20.57 -11.43 3.48
CA GLY A 78 20.26 -12.51 4.42
C GLY A 78 19.13 -12.20 5.40
N MET A 79 18.21 -11.32 5.04
CA MET A 79 17.02 -11.01 5.84
C MET A 79 15.83 -11.86 5.42
N ASP A 80 14.79 -11.88 6.27
CA ASP A 80 13.54 -12.59 6.00
C ASP A 80 12.81 -11.95 4.80
N VAL A 81 12.75 -12.69 3.70
CA VAL A 81 12.13 -12.27 2.44
C VAL A 81 10.63 -12.05 2.62
N GLY A 82 9.95 -12.92 3.35
CA GLY A 82 8.51 -12.81 3.59
C GLY A 82 8.13 -11.55 4.34
N ILE A 83 8.86 -11.21 5.41
CA ILE A 83 8.66 -9.98 6.16
C ILE A 83 8.96 -8.76 5.30
N ALA A 84 10.03 -8.80 4.52
CA ALA A 84 10.41 -7.70 3.63
C ALA A 84 9.32 -7.41 2.59
N ARG A 85 8.79 -8.45 1.95
CA ARG A 85 7.67 -8.32 1.00
C ARG A 85 6.42 -7.76 1.67
N ARG A 86 6.13 -8.22 2.87
CA ARG A 86 5.00 -7.74 3.67
C ARG A 86 5.11 -6.24 3.96
N ILE A 87 6.27 -5.78 4.40
CA ILE A 87 6.54 -4.37 4.64
C ILE A 87 6.35 -3.54 3.37
N GLY A 88 6.95 -3.98 2.27
CA GLY A 88 6.84 -3.28 0.99
C GLY A 88 5.42 -3.20 0.46
N LEU A 89 4.62 -4.24 0.65
CA LEU A 89 3.23 -4.27 0.21
C LEU A 89 2.35 -3.35 1.05
N LEU A 90 2.53 -3.34 2.38
CA LEU A 90 1.66 -2.62 3.30
C LEU A 90 2.04 -1.16 3.54
N TYR A 91 3.24 -0.74 3.14
CA TYR A 91 3.72 0.60 3.49
C TYR A 91 2.83 1.74 2.98
N GLY A 92 2.15 1.54 1.86
CA GLY A 92 1.34 2.57 1.20
C GLY A 92 -0.14 2.61 1.62
N VAL A 93 -0.60 1.71 2.50
CA VAL A 93 -2.04 1.62 2.84
C VAL A 93 -2.60 2.89 3.46
N GLY A 94 -1.78 3.72 4.08
CA GLY A 94 -2.20 5.01 4.62
C GLY A 94 -2.76 5.97 3.57
N ARG A 95 -2.37 5.80 2.31
CA ARG A 95 -2.88 6.60 1.19
C ARG A 95 -4.32 6.25 0.81
N SER A 96 -4.84 5.11 1.28
CA SER A 96 -6.25 4.73 1.11
C SER A 96 -7.17 5.30 2.19
N VAL A 97 -6.60 5.92 3.23
CA VAL A 97 -7.35 6.48 4.35
C VAL A 97 -7.51 7.98 4.15
N GLY A 98 -8.63 8.41 3.56
CA GLY A 98 -9.01 9.82 3.46
C GLY A 98 -7.99 10.76 2.79
N HIS A 99 -8.43 11.98 2.48
CA HIS A 99 -7.60 12.96 1.76
C HIS A 99 -6.75 13.85 2.67
N GLU A 100 -7.18 14.08 3.90
CA GLU A 100 -6.50 14.97 4.84
C GLU A 100 -6.12 14.20 6.08
N VAL A 101 -4.86 13.78 6.14
CA VAL A 101 -4.36 13.08 7.30
C VAL A 101 -3.20 13.86 7.91
N GLU A 102 -3.40 14.26 9.14
CA GLU A 102 -2.37 14.87 9.96
C GLU A 102 -1.26 13.87 10.25
N GLY A 103 -0.02 14.24 9.95
CA GLY A 103 1.16 13.40 10.22
C GLY A 103 1.63 12.54 9.04
N GLY A 104 0.99 12.64 7.87
CA GLY A 104 1.43 11.98 6.65
C GLY A 104 1.00 10.52 6.52
N HIS A 105 1.12 10.01 5.31
CA HIS A 105 0.65 8.67 4.94
C HIS A 105 1.40 7.53 5.63
N ALA A 106 2.70 7.70 5.89
CA ALA A 106 3.51 6.70 6.58
C ALA A 106 3.01 6.44 8.00
N LYS A 107 2.75 7.51 8.76
CA LYS A 107 2.21 7.40 10.12
C LYS A 107 0.83 6.73 10.12
N VAL A 108 -0.04 7.15 9.22
CA VAL A 108 -1.39 6.59 9.11
C VAL A 108 -1.35 5.12 8.74
N GLY A 109 -0.51 4.75 7.76
CA GLY A 109 -0.31 3.37 7.36
C GLY A 109 0.22 2.52 8.52
N ALA A 110 1.21 3.02 9.24
CA ALA A 110 1.76 2.34 10.41
C ALA A 110 0.69 2.14 11.51
N ASP A 111 -0.12 3.15 11.78
CA ASP A 111 -1.20 3.06 12.77
C ASP A 111 -2.27 2.04 12.36
N GLN A 112 -2.63 1.98 11.08
CA GLN A 112 -3.55 0.96 10.56
C GLN A 112 -2.97 -0.44 10.70
N CYS A 113 -1.70 -0.62 10.36
CA CYS A 113 -1.00 -1.90 10.51
C CYS A 113 -0.97 -2.33 11.98
N ARG A 114 -0.63 -1.44 12.89
CA ARG A 114 -0.62 -1.72 14.33
C ARG A 114 -2.01 -2.12 14.83
N ARG A 115 -3.03 -1.39 14.45
CA ARG A 115 -4.42 -1.64 14.84
C ARG A 115 -4.91 -3.00 14.39
N HIS A 116 -4.43 -3.47 13.25
CA HIS A 116 -4.89 -4.71 12.63
C HIS A 116 -3.87 -5.86 12.76
N GLY A 117 -3.07 -5.84 13.80
CA GLY A 117 -2.31 -7.00 14.26
C GLY A 117 -0.96 -7.24 13.58
N GLU A 118 -0.43 -6.28 12.84
CA GLU A 118 0.90 -6.42 12.27
C GLU A 118 1.99 -6.38 13.34
N LYS A 119 3.08 -7.10 13.12
CA LYS A 119 4.22 -7.15 14.04
C LYS A 119 4.88 -5.79 14.17
N LYS A 120 5.47 -5.54 15.33
CA LYS A 120 6.16 -4.28 15.65
C LYS A 120 7.20 -3.90 14.59
N LYS A 121 8.01 -4.83 14.11
CA LYS A 121 9.03 -4.57 13.10
C LYS A 121 8.44 -4.07 11.77
N VAL A 122 7.26 -4.55 11.38
CA VAL A 122 6.53 -4.08 10.20
C VAL A 122 6.03 -2.66 10.42
N VAL A 123 5.37 -2.41 11.54
CA VAL A 123 4.81 -1.11 11.91
C VAL A 123 5.90 -0.05 11.99
N GLU A 124 7.00 -0.32 12.68
CA GLU A 124 8.10 0.63 12.85
C GLU A 124 8.84 0.93 11.53
N ALA A 125 9.03 -0.08 10.67
CA ALA A 125 9.63 0.13 9.36
C ALA A 125 8.79 1.09 8.51
N ILE A 126 7.48 0.90 8.47
CA ILE A 126 6.56 1.77 7.72
C ILE A 126 6.54 3.18 8.29
N ARG A 127 6.53 3.31 9.62
CA ARG A 127 6.50 4.61 10.28
C ARG A 127 7.77 5.42 10.02
N THR A 128 8.93 4.78 9.97
CA THR A 128 10.23 5.45 10.08
C THR A 128 11.10 5.38 8.82
N TYR A 129 10.63 4.77 7.73
CA TYR A 129 11.47 4.55 6.56
C TYR A 129 12.06 5.83 5.94
N GLN A 130 11.40 6.98 6.10
CA GLN A 130 11.87 8.28 5.63
C GLN A 130 12.56 9.13 6.71
N SER A 131 12.69 8.60 7.93
CA SER A 131 13.31 9.33 9.04
C SER A 131 14.81 9.55 8.81
N ASN A 132 15.31 10.72 9.20
CA ASN A 132 16.74 11.03 9.21
C ASN A 132 17.45 10.48 10.46
N ARG A 133 16.71 9.90 11.40
CA ARG A 133 17.27 9.29 12.59
C ARG A 133 17.68 7.84 12.31
N VAL A 134 18.38 7.23 13.26
CA VAL A 134 18.71 5.81 13.18
C VAL A 134 17.44 5.00 13.01
N ARG A 135 17.43 4.15 12.00
CA ARG A 135 16.26 3.32 11.60
C ARG A 135 16.63 1.84 11.67
N SER A 136 15.62 0.98 11.73
CA SER A 136 15.82 -0.46 11.57
C SER A 136 16.34 -0.78 10.16
N VAL A 137 16.96 -1.94 10.01
CA VAL A 137 17.40 -2.43 8.69
C VAL A 137 16.20 -2.59 7.76
N GLU A 138 15.05 -3.03 8.28
CA GLU A 138 13.80 -3.14 7.54
C GLU A 138 13.35 -1.79 6.98
N ALA A 139 13.47 -0.73 7.76
CA ALA A 139 13.12 0.63 7.32
C ALA A 139 14.07 1.13 6.22
N VAL A 140 15.36 0.90 6.36
CA VAL A 140 16.37 1.25 5.34
C VAL A 140 16.09 0.52 4.04
N LEU A 141 15.78 -0.76 4.13
CA LEU A 141 15.45 -1.61 2.98
C LEU A 141 14.18 -1.13 2.28
N LEU A 142 13.15 -0.76 3.03
CA LEU A 142 11.92 -0.20 2.49
C LEU A 142 12.20 1.12 1.74
N ASP A 143 12.96 2.02 2.33
CA ASP A 143 13.33 3.30 1.71
C ASP A 143 14.06 3.08 0.38
N ALA A 144 15.02 2.18 0.34
CA ALA A 144 15.74 1.81 -0.89
C ALA A 144 14.78 1.25 -1.95
N ALA A 145 13.88 0.36 -1.58
CA ALA A 145 12.92 -0.25 -2.51
C ALA A 145 11.93 0.78 -3.08
N VAL A 146 11.41 1.68 -2.24
CA VAL A 146 10.52 2.77 -2.67
C VAL A 146 11.24 3.68 -3.67
N THR A 147 12.47 4.06 -3.36
CA THR A 147 13.29 4.91 -4.23
C THR A 147 13.56 4.24 -5.58
N LEU A 148 13.93 2.97 -5.58
CA LEU A 148 14.17 2.21 -6.81
C LEU A 148 12.91 2.09 -7.67
N SER A 149 11.77 1.82 -7.08
CA SER A 149 10.51 1.72 -7.80
C SER A 149 10.11 3.05 -8.45
N ARG A 150 10.31 4.17 -7.75
CA ARG A 150 10.00 5.50 -8.27
C ARG A 150 10.97 5.98 -9.35
N SER A 151 12.21 5.51 -9.32
CA SER A 151 13.26 5.96 -10.24
C SER A 151 13.42 5.10 -11.49
N ARG A 152 12.68 3.99 -11.61
CA ARG A 152 12.80 3.17 -12.81
C ARG A 152 12.37 3.94 -14.05
N PRO A 153 13.01 3.72 -15.23
CA PRO A 153 12.77 4.50 -16.46
C PRO A 153 11.30 4.56 -16.89
N GLY A 154 10.54 3.48 -16.75
CA GLY A 154 9.13 3.42 -17.13
C GLY A 154 8.23 4.40 -16.38
N SER A 155 8.46 4.63 -15.07
CA SER A 155 7.63 5.53 -14.27
C SER A 155 7.74 6.98 -14.69
N LYS A 156 8.92 7.43 -15.13
CA LYS A 156 9.15 8.79 -15.64
C LYS A 156 8.55 8.99 -17.03
N GLN A 157 8.63 7.97 -17.86
CA GLN A 157 8.07 8.01 -19.20
C GLN A 157 6.55 8.07 -19.18
N ASP A 158 5.91 7.32 -18.29
CA ASP A 158 4.46 7.37 -18.09
C ASP A 158 3.98 8.76 -17.66
N MET A 159 4.76 9.46 -16.82
CA MET A 159 4.49 10.85 -16.46
C MET A 159 4.56 11.79 -17.66
N PHE A 160 5.58 11.64 -18.51
CA PHE A 160 5.78 12.46 -19.69
C PHE A 160 4.66 12.22 -20.72
N ASP A 161 4.32 10.97 -20.97
CA ASP A 161 3.24 10.60 -21.89
C ASP A 161 1.88 11.13 -21.42
N THR A 162 1.65 11.10 -20.10
CA THR A 162 0.43 11.67 -19.51
C THR A 162 0.37 13.19 -19.68
N TYR A 163 1.51 13.87 -19.54
CA TYR A 163 1.62 15.31 -19.75
C TYR A 163 1.34 15.69 -21.22
N VAL A 164 1.96 14.97 -22.16
CA VAL A 164 1.80 15.23 -23.60
C VAL A 164 0.36 15.00 -24.07
N ARG A 165 -0.35 14.01 -23.50
CA ARG A 165 -1.75 13.74 -23.83
C ARG A 165 -2.73 14.80 -23.32
N ARG A 166 -2.34 15.59 -22.31
CA ARG A 166 -3.20 16.64 -21.71
C ARG A 166 -3.03 18.00 -22.37
N HIS A 167 -2.04 18.20 -23.23
CA HIS A 167 -1.73 19.42 -23.94
C HIS A 167 -1.70 19.17 -25.44
#